data_6d9e42b5918833ae1672655a3ef9a108
#
_entry.id   6d9e42b5918833ae1672655a3ef9a108
#
_cell.length_a   1.000
_cell.length_b   1.000
_cell.length_c   1.000
_cell.angle_alpha   90.00
_cell.angle_beta   90.00
_cell.angle_gamma   90.00
#
_symmetry.space_group_name_H-M   'P 1'
#
loop_
_entity.id
_entity.type
_entity.pdbx_description
1 polymer ?
#
loop_
_entity_poly.entity_id
_entity_poly.type
_entity_poly.pdbx_seq_one_letter_code
_entity_poly.pdbx_strand_id
1 'polypeptide(L)'
;MKSVYEIYAEFLLGRVRFHLREETDVFHASLASFIDAKYVASASLSAALYERIFTTRLICESANPPGFVPSQDNLAVQLQNLRDREDEVINRNRLGFRAITKQLAEAGVLTSAEKQEYDTFYTDVRNPVAHGLTSRLYERFSGRVPDHPFEVDSAYESVYRSVAHTLIDKIYFLMGVRGFRKE
;
A
#
# COMPACT_ATOMS: atom_id res chain seq x y z
N MET A 1 2.72 -13.90 10.51
CA MET A 1 2.62 -12.43 10.65
C MET A 1 3.65 -11.97 11.67
N LYS A 2 4.52 -11.02 11.31
CA LYS A 2 5.50 -10.43 12.23
C LYS A 2 4.83 -9.39 13.13
N SER A 3 5.38 -9.17 14.33
CA SER A 3 4.97 -8.03 15.15
C SER A 3 5.43 -6.72 14.51
N VAL A 4 4.73 -5.61 14.80
CA VAL A 4 5.13 -4.29 14.27
C VAL A 4 6.53 -3.88 14.75
N TYR A 5 6.93 -4.29 15.95
CA TYR A 5 8.28 -4.03 16.48
C TYR A 5 9.37 -4.76 15.69
N GLU A 6 9.13 -6.02 15.28
CA GLU A 6 10.06 -6.75 14.41
C GLU A 6 10.13 -6.11 13.02
N ILE A 7 8.99 -5.68 12.46
CA ILE A 7 8.95 -4.98 11.17
C ILE A 7 9.71 -3.66 11.27
N TYR A 8 9.56 -2.92 12.37
CA TYR A 8 10.28 -1.66 12.58
C TYR A 8 11.79 -1.87 12.68
N ALA A 9 12.23 -2.92 13.37
CA ALA A 9 13.64 -3.27 13.43
C ALA A 9 14.20 -3.61 12.04
N GLU A 10 13.48 -4.41 11.25
CA GLU A 10 13.86 -4.75 9.86
C GLU A 10 13.91 -3.51 8.96
N PHE A 11 12.97 -2.60 9.13
CA PHE A 11 12.96 -1.32 8.41
C PHE A 11 14.20 -0.47 8.74
N LEU A 12 14.54 -0.32 10.01
CA LEU A 12 15.75 0.42 10.45
C LEU A 12 17.05 -0.21 9.94
N LEU A 13 17.06 -1.54 9.75
CA LEU A 13 18.18 -2.27 9.15
C LEU A 13 18.23 -2.16 7.60
N GLY A 14 17.33 -1.38 6.99
CA GLY A 14 17.28 -1.19 5.54
C GLY A 14 16.81 -2.41 4.75
N ARG A 15 16.15 -3.38 5.41
CA ARG A 15 15.61 -4.59 4.76
C ARG A 15 14.28 -4.36 4.05
N VAL A 16 13.60 -3.26 4.35
CA VAL A 16 12.38 -2.80 3.67
C VAL A 16 12.73 -1.56 2.88
N ARG A 17 12.58 -1.62 1.57
CA ARG A 17 12.98 -0.53 0.67
C ARG A 17 11.82 -0.14 -0.23
N PHE A 18 11.64 1.14 -0.45
CA PHE A 18 10.63 1.73 -1.30
C PHE A 18 11.23 2.34 -2.56
N HIS A 19 10.40 2.63 -3.55
CA HIS A 19 10.81 3.33 -4.77
C HIS A 19 11.16 4.79 -4.50
N LEU A 20 10.36 5.44 -3.66
CA LEU A 20 10.46 6.86 -3.36
C LEU A 20 10.80 7.10 -1.89
N ARG A 21 11.56 8.16 -1.63
CA ARG A 21 11.86 8.60 -0.26
C ARG A 21 10.58 8.90 0.54
N GLU A 22 9.61 9.55 -0.11
CA GLU A 22 8.33 9.89 0.52
C GLU A 22 7.56 8.64 1.00
N GLU A 23 7.62 7.53 0.25
CA GLU A 23 7.02 6.26 0.67
C GLU A 23 7.71 5.71 1.92
N THR A 24 9.04 5.83 1.98
CA THR A 24 9.86 5.48 3.16
C THR A 24 9.46 6.31 4.37
N ASP A 25 9.30 7.63 4.19
CA ASP A 25 8.93 8.55 5.27
C ASP A 25 7.50 8.27 5.78
N VAL A 26 6.55 7.99 4.88
CA VAL A 26 5.18 7.62 5.25
C VAL A 26 5.15 6.29 5.99
N PHE A 27 5.93 5.30 5.57
CA PHE A 27 6.01 4.00 6.27
C PHE A 27 6.59 4.16 7.67
N HIS A 28 7.66 4.94 7.80
CA HIS A 28 8.26 5.27 9.10
C HIS A 28 7.23 5.96 10.03
N ALA A 29 6.53 6.97 9.52
CA ALA A 29 5.49 7.68 10.28
C ALA A 29 4.35 6.74 10.71
N SER A 30 3.96 5.79 9.86
CA SER A 30 2.96 4.78 10.21
C SER A 30 3.43 3.86 11.34
N LEU A 31 4.66 3.36 11.28
CA LEU A 31 5.27 2.52 12.31
C LEU A 31 5.39 3.27 13.64
N ALA A 32 5.89 4.51 13.61
CA ALA A 32 5.99 5.37 14.80
C ALA A 32 4.61 5.64 15.42
N SER A 33 3.60 5.95 14.59
CA SER A 33 2.22 6.15 15.06
C SER A 33 1.64 4.89 15.73
N PHE A 34 1.97 3.70 15.21
CA PHE A 34 1.54 2.45 15.83
C PHE A 34 2.18 2.25 17.21
N ILE A 35 3.48 2.50 17.33
CA ILE A 35 4.25 2.38 18.58
C ILE A 35 3.71 3.37 19.63
N ASP A 36 3.35 4.57 19.20
CA ASP A 36 2.72 5.61 20.03
C ASP A 36 1.24 5.35 20.35
N ALA A 37 0.71 4.17 20.03
CA ALA A 37 -0.70 3.80 20.17
C ALA A 37 -1.70 4.71 19.42
N LYS A 38 -1.26 5.41 18.38
CA LYS A 38 -2.08 6.24 17.47
C LYS A 38 -2.59 5.39 16.29
N TYR A 39 -3.38 4.36 16.59
CA TYR A 39 -3.72 3.32 15.62
C TYR A 39 -4.52 3.82 14.42
N VAL A 40 -5.41 4.80 14.60
CA VAL A 40 -6.16 5.41 13.48
C VAL A 40 -5.22 6.12 12.52
N ALA A 41 -4.28 6.91 13.04
CA ALA A 41 -3.28 7.59 12.21
C ALA A 41 -2.38 6.58 11.48
N SER A 42 -1.90 5.56 12.17
CA SER A 42 -1.12 4.47 11.60
C SER A 42 -1.88 3.75 10.48
N ALA A 43 -3.15 3.38 10.71
CA ALA A 43 -3.98 2.74 9.71
C ALA A 43 -4.20 3.63 8.48
N SER A 44 -4.48 4.93 8.68
CA SER A 44 -4.70 5.88 7.58
C SER A 44 -3.45 6.09 6.73
N LEU A 45 -2.28 6.26 7.35
CA LEU A 45 -1.01 6.38 6.65
C LEU A 45 -0.67 5.11 5.87
N SER A 46 -0.84 3.94 6.50
CA SER A 46 -0.61 2.65 5.83
C SER A 46 -1.59 2.40 4.69
N ALA A 47 -2.86 2.78 4.83
CA ALA A 47 -3.86 2.64 3.77
C ALA A 47 -3.54 3.50 2.54
N ALA A 48 -3.10 4.74 2.76
CA ALA A 48 -2.65 5.63 1.69
C ALA A 48 -1.38 5.10 1.01
N LEU A 49 -0.41 4.63 1.79
CA LEU A 49 0.83 4.07 1.27
C LEU A 49 0.59 2.78 0.47
N TYR A 50 -0.33 1.92 0.92
CA TYR A 50 -0.66 0.69 0.21
C TYR A 50 -1.08 0.96 -1.25
N GLU A 51 -1.98 1.93 -1.48
CA GLU A 51 -2.40 2.31 -2.82
C GLU A 51 -1.25 2.95 -3.62
N ARG A 52 -0.48 3.83 -2.98
CA ARG A 52 0.65 4.53 -3.62
C ARG A 52 1.71 3.56 -4.15
N ILE A 53 2.05 2.51 -3.39
CA ILE A 53 3.02 1.49 -3.81
C ILE A 53 2.63 0.87 -5.18
N PHE A 54 1.36 0.52 -5.37
CA PHE A 54 0.89 -0.05 -6.65
C PHE A 54 0.91 0.99 -7.76
N THR A 55 0.53 2.23 -7.47
CA THR A 55 0.58 3.34 -8.44
C THR A 55 2.02 3.60 -8.89
N THR A 56 2.95 3.75 -7.94
CA THR A 56 4.37 3.95 -8.23
C THR A 56 4.95 2.78 -9.02
N ARG A 57 4.59 1.54 -8.64
CA ARG A 57 5.04 0.35 -9.39
C ARG A 57 4.54 0.35 -10.83
N LEU A 58 3.28 0.70 -11.08
CA LEU A 58 2.74 0.79 -12.44
C LEU A 58 3.48 1.86 -13.26
N ILE A 59 3.72 3.04 -12.68
CA ILE A 59 4.46 4.12 -13.33
C ILE A 59 5.85 3.65 -13.71
N CYS A 60 6.60 3.07 -12.77
CA CYS A 60 7.95 2.57 -13.01
C CYS A 60 8.01 1.44 -14.05
N GLU A 61 6.99 0.57 -14.09
CA GLU A 61 6.92 -0.54 -15.03
C GLU A 61 6.63 -0.09 -16.46
N SER A 62 5.77 0.90 -16.62
CA SER A 62 5.20 1.29 -17.90
C SER A 62 5.68 2.66 -18.43
N ALA A 63 6.60 3.33 -17.74
CA ALA A 63 7.08 4.66 -18.14
C ALA A 63 7.94 4.60 -19.41
N ASN A 64 8.76 3.56 -19.55
CA ASN A 64 9.63 3.42 -20.70
C ASN A 64 9.00 2.53 -21.78
N PRO A 65 9.15 2.88 -23.06
CA PRO A 65 8.65 2.04 -24.14
C PRO A 65 9.38 0.68 -24.18
N PRO A 66 8.76 -0.35 -24.79
CA PRO A 66 9.41 -1.65 -24.98
C PRO A 66 10.77 -1.51 -25.67
N GLY A 67 11.79 -2.17 -25.11
CA GLY A 67 13.16 -2.13 -25.65
C GLY A 67 14.00 -0.91 -25.22
N PHE A 68 13.45 0.02 -24.47
CA PHE A 68 14.20 1.13 -23.92
C PHE A 68 15.17 0.63 -22.84
N VAL A 69 16.47 0.90 -23.03
CA VAL A 69 17.52 0.53 -22.07
C VAL A 69 17.92 1.78 -21.28
N PRO A 70 17.64 1.86 -19.97
CA PRO A 70 18.07 2.96 -19.14
C PRO A 70 19.60 3.10 -19.12
N SER A 71 20.10 4.31 -19.30
CA SER A 71 21.52 4.65 -19.20
C SER A 71 21.70 6.08 -18.70
N GLN A 72 22.93 6.45 -18.30
CA GLN A 72 23.22 7.81 -17.91
C GLN A 72 23.04 8.81 -19.07
N ASP A 73 23.30 8.38 -20.29
CA ASP A 73 23.21 9.22 -21.48
C ASP A 73 21.76 9.59 -21.85
N ASN A 74 20.78 8.79 -21.42
CA ASN A 74 19.37 9.05 -21.67
C ASN A 74 18.54 9.41 -20.41
N LEU A 75 19.19 9.82 -19.33
CA LEU A 75 18.54 10.13 -18.07
C LEU A 75 17.42 11.18 -18.20
N ALA A 76 17.64 12.22 -19.03
CA ALA A 76 16.63 13.25 -19.25
C ALA A 76 15.36 12.66 -19.91
N VAL A 77 15.52 11.73 -20.85
CA VAL A 77 14.42 11.03 -21.51
C VAL A 77 13.69 10.13 -20.51
N GLN A 78 14.44 9.41 -19.66
CA GLN A 78 13.84 8.57 -18.62
C GLN A 78 12.98 9.39 -17.65
N LEU A 79 13.50 10.54 -17.18
CA LEU A 79 12.78 11.42 -16.29
C LEU A 79 11.53 12.01 -16.94
N GLN A 80 11.60 12.36 -18.24
CA GLN A 80 10.45 12.84 -18.97
C GLN A 80 9.39 11.73 -19.11
N ASN A 81 9.78 10.52 -19.51
CA ASN A 81 8.88 9.36 -19.63
C ASN A 81 8.18 9.05 -18.29
N LEU A 82 8.90 9.12 -17.18
CA LEU A 82 8.32 8.94 -15.83
C LEU A 82 7.25 10.01 -15.52
N ARG A 83 7.55 11.28 -15.80
CA ARG A 83 6.60 12.39 -15.58
C ARG A 83 5.36 12.27 -16.45
N ASP A 84 5.54 11.96 -17.73
CA ASP A 84 4.43 11.83 -18.66
C ASP A 84 3.52 10.66 -18.24
N ARG A 85 4.12 9.55 -17.78
CA ARG A 85 3.35 8.41 -17.28
C ARG A 85 2.66 8.69 -15.95
N GLU A 86 3.30 9.41 -15.05
CA GLU A 86 2.71 9.86 -13.80
C GLU A 86 1.48 10.75 -14.07
N ASP A 87 1.63 11.73 -14.97
CA ASP A 87 0.52 12.60 -15.37
C ASP A 87 -0.64 11.81 -16.01
N GLU A 88 -0.34 10.84 -16.85
CA GLU A 88 -1.34 9.98 -17.46
C GLU A 88 -2.11 9.16 -16.39
N VAL A 89 -1.41 8.51 -15.49
CA VAL A 89 -2.00 7.61 -14.49
C VAL A 89 -2.81 8.39 -13.44
N ILE A 90 -2.26 9.50 -12.93
CA ILE A 90 -2.82 10.22 -11.79
C ILE A 90 -3.79 11.32 -12.24
N ASN A 91 -3.40 12.14 -13.20
CA ASN A 91 -4.16 13.35 -13.54
C ASN A 91 -5.14 13.15 -14.68
N ARG A 92 -4.70 12.56 -15.80
CA ARG A 92 -5.54 12.42 -17.00
C ARG A 92 -6.53 11.28 -16.86
N ASN A 93 -6.07 10.07 -16.55
CA ASN A 93 -6.93 8.89 -16.50
C ASN A 93 -7.51 8.64 -15.11
N ARG A 94 -6.92 9.20 -14.05
CA ARG A 94 -7.34 8.99 -12.64
C ARG A 94 -7.61 7.53 -12.34
N LEU A 95 -6.65 6.66 -12.66
CA LEU A 95 -6.83 5.23 -12.57
C LEU A 95 -7.15 4.81 -11.13
N GLY A 96 -8.29 4.16 -10.95
CA GLY A 96 -8.63 3.53 -9.68
C GLY A 96 -7.80 2.26 -9.44
N PHE A 97 -7.71 1.82 -8.19
CA PHE A 97 -6.86 0.70 -7.76
C PHE A 97 -7.01 -0.56 -8.61
N ARG A 98 -8.25 -0.97 -8.92
CA ARG A 98 -8.51 -2.16 -9.77
C ARG A 98 -8.00 -2.03 -11.20
N ALA A 99 -7.98 -0.81 -11.75
CA ALA A 99 -7.40 -0.58 -13.07
C ALA A 99 -5.86 -0.67 -13.03
N ILE A 100 -5.25 -0.16 -11.94
CA ILE A 100 -3.82 -0.26 -11.67
C ILE A 100 -3.39 -1.72 -11.55
N THR A 101 -4.05 -2.50 -10.71
CA THR A 101 -3.72 -3.94 -10.51
C THR A 101 -3.96 -4.75 -11.76
N LYS A 102 -4.96 -4.40 -12.59
CA LYS A 102 -5.20 -5.02 -13.90
C LYS A 102 -4.03 -4.78 -14.85
N GLN A 103 -3.56 -3.53 -15.00
CA GLN A 103 -2.42 -3.21 -15.87
C GLN A 103 -1.12 -3.87 -15.37
N LEU A 104 -0.90 -3.94 -14.07
CA LEU A 104 0.24 -4.66 -13.49
C LEU A 104 0.18 -6.18 -13.77
N ALA A 105 -1.02 -6.77 -13.79
CA ALA A 105 -1.19 -8.17 -14.15
C ALA A 105 -0.96 -8.39 -15.66
N GLU A 106 -1.47 -7.50 -16.52
CA GLU A 106 -1.22 -7.52 -17.96
C GLU A 106 0.27 -7.35 -18.30
N ALA A 107 1.01 -6.59 -17.52
CA ALA A 107 2.46 -6.44 -17.61
C ALA A 107 3.25 -7.63 -17.01
N GLY A 108 2.58 -8.65 -16.46
CA GLY A 108 3.23 -9.81 -15.84
C GLY A 108 3.87 -9.54 -14.48
N VAL A 109 3.65 -8.37 -13.89
CA VAL A 109 4.14 -8.00 -12.55
C VAL A 109 3.35 -8.70 -11.44
N LEU A 110 2.05 -8.90 -11.67
CA LEU A 110 1.15 -9.65 -10.79
C LEU A 110 0.62 -10.89 -11.49
N THR A 111 0.51 -11.97 -10.75
CA THR A 111 -0.32 -13.11 -11.16
C THR A 111 -1.80 -12.78 -10.98
N SER A 112 -2.68 -13.53 -11.65
CA SER A 112 -4.14 -13.36 -11.48
C SER A 112 -4.58 -13.59 -10.03
N ALA A 113 -3.94 -14.53 -9.32
CA ALA A 113 -4.23 -14.81 -7.91
C ALA A 113 -3.82 -13.64 -7.00
N GLU A 114 -2.62 -13.09 -7.20
CA GLU A 114 -2.15 -11.92 -6.45
C GLU A 114 -3.03 -10.70 -6.71
N LYS A 115 -3.40 -10.47 -7.98
CA LYS A 115 -4.33 -9.37 -8.32
C LYS A 115 -5.65 -9.51 -7.55
N GLN A 116 -6.24 -10.70 -7.55
CA GLN A 116 -7.50 -10.95 -6.82
C GLN A 116 -7.33 -10.73 -5.31
N GLU A 117 -6.24 -11.22 -4.73
CA GLU A 117 -5.92 -11.04 -3.31
C GLU A 117 -5.80 -9.56 -2.96
N TYR A 118 -5.05 -8.78 -3.77
CA TYR A 118 -4.84 -7.36 -3.50
C TYR A 118 -6.09 -6.53 -3.73
N ASP A 119 -6.91 -6.84 -4.74
CA ASP A 119 -8.21 -6.18 -4.96
C ASP A 119 -9.18 -6.46 -3.80
N THR A 120 -9.20 -7.68 -3.28
CA THR A 120 -10.00 -8.06 -2.11
C THR A 120 -9.53 -7.30 -0.87
N PHE A 121 -8.22 -7.29 -0.61
CA PHE A 121 -7.65 -6.54 0.52
C PHE A 121 -7.94 -5.04 0.44
N TYR A 122 -7.84 -4.45 -0.75
CA TYR A 122 -8.21 -3.05 -0.98
C TYR A 122 -9.66 -2.80 -0.62
N THR A 123 -10.57 -3.66 -1.06
CA THR A 123 -12.01 -3.51 -0.84
C THR A 123 -12.40 -3.71 0.64
N ASP A 124 -11.81 -4.71 1.29
CA ASP A 124 -12.23 -5.17 2.63
C ASP A 124 -11.52 -4.42 3.77
N VAL A 125 -10.35 -3.87 3.51
CA VAL A 125 -9.53 -3.24 4.56
C VAL A 125 -9.19 -1.79 4.21
N ARG A 126 -8.48 -1.57 3.08
CA ARG A 126 -7.98 -0.23 2.73
C ARG A 126 -9.13 0.77 2.52
N ASN A 127 -10.12 0.39 1.73
CA ASN A 127 -11.22 1.30 1.38
C ASN A 127 -12.09 1.68 2.59
N PRO A 128 -12.49 0.74 3.48
CA PRO A 128 -13.15 1.09 4.73
C PRO A 128 -12.35 2.03 5.63
N VAL A 129 -11.01 1.88 5.72
CA VAL A 129 -10.15 2.82 6.47
C VAL A 129 -10.21 4.22 5.87
N ALA A 130 -10.06 4.32 4.55
CA ALA A 130 -10.06 5.62 3.86
C ALA A 130 -11.37 6.39 4.00
N HIS A 131 -12.49 5.67 4.13
CA HIS A 131 -13.83 6.25 4.25
C HIS A 131 -14.39 6.23 5.68
N GLY A 132 -13.60 5.85 6.68
CA GLY A 132 -14.02 5.80 8.08
C GLY A 132 -15.17 4.82 8.35
N LEU A 133 -15.27 3.73 7.58
CA LEU A 133 -16.34 2.74 7.71
C LEU A 133 -16.03 1.75 8.85
N THR A 134 -16.03 2.24 10.08
CA THR A 134 -15.62 1.48 11.27
C THR A 134 -16.46 0.22 11.49
N SER A 135 -17.75 0.23 11.22
CA SER A 135 -18.61 -0.95 11.32
C SER A 135 -18.17 -2.09 10.40
N ARG A 136 -17.77 -1.78 9.16
CA ARG A 136 -17.23 -2.80 8.24
C ARG A 136 -15.89 -3.36 8.70
N LEU A 137 -15.04 -2.51 9.27
CA LEU A 137 -13.79 -2.95 9.88
C LEU A 137 -14.06 -3.84 11.10
N TYR A 138 -15.03 -3.46 11.94
CA TYR A 138 -15.45 -4.27 13.06
C TYR A 138 -15.90 -5.66 12.58
N GLU A 139 -16.85 -5.76 11.64
CA GLU A 139 -17.32 -7.03 11.07
C GLU A 139 -16.15 -7.88 10.54
N ARG A 140 -15.24 -7.27 9.81
CA ARG A 140 -14.09 -7.95 9.22
C ARG A 140 -13.13 -8.53 10.27
N PHE A 141 -12.86 -7.80 11.35
CA PHE A 141 -11.87 -8.16 12.35
C PHE A 141 -12.44 -8.90 13.58
N SER A 142 -13.74 -8.74 13.87
CA SER A 142 -14.43 -9.51 14.90
C SER A 142 -15.05 -10.81 14.39
N GLY A 143 -15.26 -10.93 13.08
CA GLY A 143 -15.93 -12.08 12.45
C GLY A 143 -17.44 -12.10 12.62
N ARG A 144 -18.03 -11.02 13.14
CA ARG A 144 -19.49 -10.92 13.34
C ARG A 144 -20.03 -9.53 13.08
N VAL A 145 -21.30 -9.43 12.71
CA VAL A 145 -22.02 -8.15 12.64
C VAL A 145 -22.26 -7.64 14.05
N PRO A 146 -22.08 -6.34 14.32
CA PRO A 146 -22.38 -5.80 15.66
C PRO A 146 -23.88 -5.85 15.95
N ASP A 147 -24.24 -6.32 17.14
CA ASP A 147 -25.64 -6.36 17.58
C ASP A 147 -26.12 -4.96 18.01
N HIS A 148 -25.19 -4.10 18.41
CA HIS A 148 -25.47 -2.74 18.85
C HIS A 148 -24.33 -1.76 18.47
N PRO A 149 -24.63 -0.48 18.13
CA PRO A 149 -23.62 0.52 17.80
C PRO A 149 -22.52 0.68 18.88
N PHE A 150 -22.85 0.57 20.16
CA PHE A 150 -21.87 0.64 21.27
C PHE A 150 -20.80 -0.44 21.22
N GLU A 151 -21.04 -1.59 20.55
CA GLU A 151 -20.01 -2.60 20.37
C GLU A 151 -18.89 -2.10 19.47
N VAL A 152 -19.24 -1.35 18.42
CA VAL A 152 -18.27 -0.73 17.49
C VAL A 152 -17.45 0.30 18.24
N ASP A 153 -18.10 1.14 19.04
CA ASP A 153 -17.42 2.20 19.83
C ASP A 153 -16.49 1.61 20.88
N SER A 154 -16.93 0.59 21.62
CA SER A 154 -16.12 -0.07 22.64
C SER A 154 -14.93 -0.83 22.09
N ALA A 155 -15.04 -1.34 20.85
CA ALA A 155 -14.00 -2.07 20.15
C ALA A 155 -13.11 -1.18 19.26
N TYR A 156 -13.39 0.12 19.15
CA TYR A 156 -12.78 1.04 18.19
C TYR A 156 -11.25 0.96 18.17
N GLU A 157 -10.62 1.10 19.33
CA GLU A 157 -9.16 1.08 19.45
C GLU A 157 -8.57 -0.27 19.06
N SER A 158 -9.17 -1.37 19.52
CA SER A 158 -8.70 -2.74 19.22
C SER A 158 -8.86 -3.09 17.73
N VAL A 159 -9.94 -2.63 17.10
CA VAL A 159 -10.17 -2.77 15.66
C VAL A 159 -9.10 -2.03 14.87
N TYR A 160 -8.88 -0.75 15.17
CA TYR A 160 -7.87 0.04 14.45
C TYR A 160 -6.44 -0.43 14.72
N ARG A 161 -6.14 -0.96 15.90
CA ARG A 161 -4.87 -1.64 16.18
C ARG A 161 -4.66 -2.84 15.26
N SER A 162 -5.69 -3.70 15.10
CA SER A 162 -5.64 -4.87 14.24
C SER A 162 -5.53 -4.48 12.76
N VAL A 163 -6.27 -3.47 12.33
CA VAL A 163 -6.24 -2.91 10.98
C VAL A 163 -4.86 -2.35 10.64
N ALA A 164 -4.32 -1.51 11.52
CA ALA A 164 -3.00 -0.89 11.33
C ALA A 164 -1.91 -1.97 11.24
N HIS A 165 -1.92 -2.96 12.13
CA HIS A 165 -0.99 -4.08 12.07
C HIS A 165 -1.10 -4.85 10.75
N THR A 166 -2.31 -5.17 10.31
CA THR A 166 -2.56 -5.91 9.07
C THR A 166 -2.06 -5.13 7.84
N LEU A 167 -2.28 -3.82 7.79
CA LEU A 167 -1.78 -2.96 6.71
C LEU A 167 -0.26 -2.87 6.70
N ILE A 168 0.36 -2.66 7.87
CA ILE A 168 1.82 -2.63 8.03
C ILE A 168 2.45 -3.96 7.60
N ASP A 169 1.91 -5.10 8.04
CA ASP A 169 2.40 -6.43 7.68
C ASP A 169 2.27 -6.69 6.16
N LYS A 170 1.17 -6.23 5.56
CA LYS A 170 0.97 -6.34 4.10
C LYS A 170 1.98 -5.50 3.31
N ILE A 171 2.26 -4.28 3.74
CA ILE A 171 3.27 -3.41 3.13
C ILE A 171 4.66 -4.02 3.31
N TYR A 172 4.99 -4.50 4.50
CA TYR A 172 6.24 -5.20 4.77
C TYR A 172 6.42 -6.41 3.84
N PHE A 173 5.37 -7.23 3.66
CA PHE A 173 5.41 -8.36 2.73
C PHE A 173 5.70 -7.92 1.30
N LEU A 174 4.98 -6.89 0.79
CA LEU A 174 5.16 -6.38 -0.56
C LEU A 174 6.58 -5.87 -0.80
N MET A 175 7.12 -5.07 0.09
CA MET A 175 8.37 -4.32 -0.14
C MET A 175 9.62 -5.04 0.39
N GLY A 176 9.48 -5.82 1.46
CA GLY A 176 10.60 -6.50 2.10
C GLY A 176 10.77 -7.97 1.69
N VAL A 177 9.66 -8.69 1.50
CA VAL A 177 9.68 -10.14 1.25
C VAL A 177 9.50 -10.44 -0.23
N ARG A 178 8.44 -9.92 -0.85
CA ARG A 178 8.14 -10.15 -2.28
C ARG A 178 9.07 -9.37 -3.21
N GLY A 179 9.71 -8.31 -2.70
CA GLY A 179 10.54 -7.45 -3.55
C GLY A 179 9.73 -6.73 -4.64
N PHE A 180 8.57 -6.18 -4.29
CA PHE A 180 7.67 -5.45 -5.19
C PHE A 180 8.30 -4.15 -5.73
N ARG A 181 9.61 -4.03 -5.55
CA ARG A 181 10.45 -2.99 -6.10
C ARG A 181 11.17 -3.51 -7.34
N LYS A 182 11.22 -2.72 -8.40
CA LYS A 182 12.09 -2.96 -9.56
C LYS A 182 13.52 -2.57 -9.16
N GLU A 183 14.47 -3.50 -9.29
CA GLU A 183 15.89 -3.23 -9.12
C GLU A 183 16.45 -2.37 -10.25
#